data_504c51de7c34597ee9f61443efa7c5f1
#
_entry.id   504c51de7c34597ee9f61443efa7c5f1
#
_cell.length_a   1.000
_cell.length_b   1.000
_cell.length_c   1.000
_cell.angle_alpha   90.00
_cell.angle_beta   90.00
_cell.angle_gamma   90.00
#
_symmetry.space_group_name_H-M   'P 1'
#
loop_
_entity.id
_entity.type
_entity.pdbx_description
1 polymer ?
#
loop_
_entity_poly.entity_id
_entity_poly.type
_entity_poly.pdbx_seq_one_letter_code
_entity_poly.pdbx_strand_id
1 'polypeptide(L)'
;TCEKNLERFLNIVPSPSNGLTFCTGSLGANPENDLVKMASKFADKIHFLHLRNIKFTGDKQFKEVGHPTECGSLDMYGIVKALCDKGWDGYVRPDHGRMIWNEKGRYGYGLYDRALGATYIAGLFEAIEKNK
;
A
#
# COMPACT_ATOMS: atom_id res chain seq x y z
N THR A 1 11.15 -7.88 -1.51
CA THR A 1 12.38 -7.09 -1.33
C THR A 1 12.36 -6.38 0.02
N CYS A 2 13.40 -5.64 0.39
CA CYS A 2 13.54 -4.92 1.66
C CYS A 2 13.96 -3.46 1.43
N GLU A 3 13.90 -2.62 2.48
CA GLU A 3 14.26 -1.20 2.44
C GLU A 3 15.65 -0.98 1.79
N LYS A 4 16.67 -1.72 2.25
CA LYS A 4 18.05 -1.62 1.73
C LYS A 4 18.14 -1.87 0.21
N ASN A 5 17.38 -2.81 -0.31
CA ASN A 5 17.37 -3.11 -1.74
C ASN A 5 16.67 -2.02 -2.55
N LEU A 6 15.62 -1.40 -2.01
CA LEU A 6 14.99 -0.25 -2.66
C LEU A 6 15.94 0.96 -2.71
N GLU A 7 16.65 1.26 -1.63
CA GLU A 7 17.67 2.30 -1.66
C GLU A 7 18.74 2.04 -2.71
N ARG A 8 19.26 0.82 -2.75
CA ARG A 8 20.25 0.42 -3.76
C ARG A 8 19.70 0.59 -5.17
N PHE A 9 18.47 0.19 -5.42
CA PHE A 9 17.82 0.33 -6.72
C PHE A 9 17.68 1.80 -7.13
N LEU A 10 17.20 2.67 -6.23
CA LEU A 10 17.04 4.09 -6.49
C LEU A 10 18.38 4.80 -6.76
N ASN A 11 19.45 4.34 -6.13
CA ASN A 11 20.78 4.91 -6.27
C ASN A 11 21.54 4.44 -7.53
N ILE A 12 21.04 3.44 -8.26
CA ILE A 12 21.66 3.00 -9.53
C ILE A 12 21.64 4.13 -10.56
N VAL A 13 20.51 4.84 -10.64
CA VAL A 13 20.36 6.02 -11.48
C VAL A 13 19.72 7.12 -10.65
N PRO A 14 20.47 8.08 -10.10
CA PRO A 14 19.94 9.17 -9.31
C PRO A 14 19.22 10.20 -10.19
N SER A 15 17.99 9.92 -10.53
CA SER A 15 17.12 10.73 -11.38
C SER A 15 15.77 10.98 -10.70
N PRO A 16 15.14 12.14 -10.89
CA PRO A 16 13.77 12.35 -10.46
C PRO A 16 12.77 11.41 -11.16
N SER A 17 13.11 10.92 -12.35
CA SER A 17 12.29 9.94 -13.08
C SER A 17 12.47 8.51 -12.58
N ASN A 18 13.50 8.24 -11.77
CA ASN A 18 13.68 6.93 -11.13
C ASN A 18 12.93 6.92 -9.80
N GLY A 19 11.87 6.15 -9.73
CA GLY A 19 11.01 6.08 -8.57
C GLY A 19 10.32 4.74 -8.41
N LEU A 20 9.36 4.70 -7.50
CA LEU A 20 8.70 3.49 -7.07
C LEU A 20 7.22 3.50 -7.41
N THR A 21 6.71 2.34 -7.82
CA THR A 21 5.36 1.93 -7.48
C THR A 21 5.44 1.25 -6.12
N PHE A 22 5.05 1.98 -5.07
CA PHE A 22 5.09 1.46 -3.71
C PHE A 22 3.85 0.62 -3.45
N CYS A 23 4.01 -0.70 -3.42
CA CYS A 23 2.91 -1.63 -3.20
C CYS A 23 2.99 -2.22 -1.79
N THR A 24 2.03 -1.84 -0.94
CA THR A 24 2.00 -2.29 0.47
C THR A 24 1.86 -3.79 0.60
N GLY A 25 1.05 -4.45 -0.25
CA GLY A 25 0.91 -5.90 -0.23
C GLY A 25 2.16 -6.65 -0.67
N SER A 26 2.90 -6.12 -1.67
CA SER A 26 4.14 -6.76 -2.14
C SER A 26 5.30 -6.57 -1.16
N LEU A 27 5.46 -5.38 -0.61
CA LEU A 27 6.51 -5.07 0.36
C LEU A 27 6.17 -5.66 1.74
N GLY A 28 4.90 -5.61 2.14
CA GLY A 28 4.40 -6.14 3.40
C GLY A 28 4.38 -7.67 3.47
N ALA A 29 4.54 -8.37 2.34
CA ALA A 29 4.76 -9.83 2.34
C ALA A 29 6.05 -10.25 3.07
N ASN A 30 7.00 -9.33 3.23
CA ASN A 30 8.14 -9.51 4.14
C ASN A 30 7.80 -8.86 5.50
N PRO A 31 7.60 -9.65 6.57
CA PRO A 31 7.22 -9.13 7.89
C PRO A 31 8.30 -8.28 8.57
N GLU A 32 9.55 -8.33 8.08
CA GLU A 32 10.65 -7.50 8.57
C GLU A 32 10.61 -6.07 8.02
N ASN A 33 9.78 -5.80 7.01
CA ASN A 33 9.64 -4.46 6.44
C ASN A 33 8.71 -3.60 7.31
N ASP A 34 9.24 -2.52 7.84
CA ASP A 34 8.47 -1.44 8.45
C ASP A 34 7.93 -0.52 7.34
N LEU A 35 6.71 -0.78 6.89
CA LEU A 35 6.12 -0.03 5.78
C LEU A 35 5.81 1.42 6.12
N VAL A 36 5.53 1.75 7.37
CA VAL A 36 5.30 3.14 7.81
C VAL A 36 6.59 3.94 7.66
N LYS A 37 7.69 3.40 8.18
CA LYS A 37 9.02 3.99 8.03
C LYS A 37 9.44 4.09 6.57
N MET A 38 9.23 3.04 5.78
CA MET A 38 9.58 3.02 4.35
C MET A 38 8.76 4.03 3.54
N ALA A 39 7.45 4.17 3.81
CA ALA A 39 6.60 5.16 3.18
C ALA A 39 7.10 6.59 3.46
N SER A 40 7.41 6.89 4.73
CA SER A 40 8.00 8.19 5.11
C SER A 40 9.36 8.44 4.44
N LYS A 41 10.22 7.42 4.40
CA LYS A 41 11.58 7.52 3.85
C LYS A 41 11.62 7.75 2.36
N PHE A 42 10.74 7.08 1.63
CA PHE A 42 10.72 7.09 0.17
C PHE A 42 9.61 7.96 -0.43
N ALA A 43 8.93 8.79 0.36
CA ALA A 43 7.78 9.57 -0.08
C ALA A 43 8.05 10.36 -1.37
N ASP A 44 9.20 11.02 -1.48
CA ASP A 44 9.64 11.79 -2.65
C ASP A 44 9.99 10.94 -3.89
N LYS A 45 10.08 9.63 -3.70
CA LYS A 45 10.37 8.64 -4.76
C LYS A 45 9.16 7.77 -5.10
N ILE A 46 8.05 7.90 -4.39
CA ILE A 46 6.83 7.15 -4.67
C ILE A 46 6.02 7.91 -5.72
N HIS A 47 6.09 7.46 -6.96
CA HIS A 47 5.33 8.03 -8.07
C HIS A 47 3.91 7.45 -8.18
N PHE A 48 3.73 6.23 -7.68
CA PHE A 48 2.44 5.55 -7.67
C PHE A 48 2.33 4.66 -6.43
N LEU A 49 1.16 4.71 -5.79
CA LEU A 49 0.89 3.96 -4.57
C LEU A 49 -0.15 2.87 -4.82
N HIS A 50 0.18 1.64 -4.47
CA HIS A 50 -0.75 0.52 -4.38
C HIS A 50 -1.04 0.21 -2.92
N LEU A 51 -2.22 0.56 -2.44
CA LEU A 51 -2.66 0.26 -1.08
C LEU A 51 -3.46 -1.03 -1.06
N ARG A 52 -2.84 -2.10 -0.62
CA ARG A 52 -3.41 -3.43 -0.47
C ARG A 52 -3.05 -4.00 0.89
N ASN A 53 -4.04 -4.48 1.64
CA ASN A 53 -3.80 -5.13 2.91
C ASN A 53 -3.69 -6.65 2.74
N ILE A 54 -2.86 -7.25 3.55
CA ILE A 54 -2.67 -8.70 3.64
C ILE A 54 -2.72 -9.15 5.08
N LYS A 55 -3.06 -10.40 5.30
CA LYS A 55 -3.04 -11.03 6.63
C LYS A 55 -2.10 -12.22 6.62
N PHE A 56 -1.11 -12.22 7.50
CA PHE A 56 -0.25 -13.39 7.71
C PHE A 56 -1.07 -14.55 8.27
N THR A 57 -0.85 -15.74 7.73
CA THR A 57 -1.55 -16.99 8.11
C THR A 57 -0.61 -18.06 8.63
N GLY A 58 0.69 -17.84 8.54
CA GLY A 58 1.75 -18.72 8.99
C GLY A 58 3.11 -18.24 8.51
N ASP A 59 4.17 -19.01 8.76
CA ASP A 59 5.49 -18.68 8.25
C ASP A 59 5.48 -18.63 6.72
N LYS A 60 5.93 -17.50 6.17
CA LYS A 60 5.95 -17.20 4.72
C LYS A 60 4.61 -17.38 4.00
N GLN A 61 3.51 -17.29 4.73
CA GLN A 61 2.17 -17.44 4.21
C GLN A 61 1.32 -16.21 4.52
N PHE A 62 0.61 -15.72 3.54
CA PHE A 62 -0.36 -14.65 3.72
C PHE A 62 -1.54 -14.81 2.75
N LYS A 63 -2.62 -14.12 3.05
CA LYS A 63 -3.78 -13.97 2.17
C LYS A 63 -4.16 -12.51 2.00
N GLU A 64 -4.78 -12.18 0.89
CA GLU A 64 -5.39 -10.87 0.68
C GLU A 64 -6.63 -10.71 1.55
N VAL A 65 -6.83 -9.51 2.08
CA VAL A 65 -7.95 -9.17 2.96
C VAL A 65 -8.55 -7.81 2.58
N GLY A 66 -9.58 -7.38 3.29
CA GLY A 66 -10.12 -6.02 3.13
C GLY A 66 -9.08 -4.95 3.47
N HIS A 67 -9.25 -3.76 2.93
CA HIS A 67 -8.28 -2.67 3.03
C HIS A 67 -8.11 -2.07 4.45
N PRO A 68 -9.14 -2.01 5.33
CA PRO A 68 -8.97 -1.50 6.69
C PRO A 68 -7.87 -2.21 7.47
N THR A 69 -7.14 -1.47 8.31
CA THR A 69 -6.04 -1.99 9.15
C THR A 69 -6.47 -3.22 9.96
N GLU A 70 -7.66 -3.19 10.55
CA GLU A 70 -8.22 -4.27 11.37
C GLU A 70 -8.44 -5.59 10.61
N CYS A 71 -8.58 -5.53 9.28
CA CYS A 71 -8.79 -6.73 8.46
C CYS A 71 -7.51 -7.54 8.27
N GLY A 72 -6.35 -6.94 8.41
CA GLY A 72 -5.07 -7.53 8.03
C GLY A 72 -3.96 -7.38 9.05
N SER A 73 -2.75 -7.44 8.56
CA SER A 73 -1.51 -7.36 9.34
C SER A 73 -0.71 -6.09 9.07
N LEU A 74 -1.14 -5.26 8.12
CA LEU A 74 -0.46 -4.03 7.76
C LEU A 74 -1.16 -2.82 8.41
N ASP A 75 -0.37 -1.89 8.93
CA ASP A 75 -0.87 -0.62 9.46
C ASP A 75 -1.18 0.35 8.31
N MET A 76 -2.35 0.18 7.69
CA MET A 76 -2.79 0.99 6.57
C MET A 76 -2.94 2.47 6.94
N TYR A 77 -3.40 2.75 8.17
CA TYR A 77 -3.52 4.12 8.67
C TYR A 77 -2.14 4.77 8.82
N GLY A 78 -1.20 4.10 9.49
CA GLY A 78 0.15 4.62 9.70
C GLY A 78 0.90 4.87 8.39
N ILE A 79 0.73 4.00 7.39
CA ILE A 79 1.33 4.17 6.06
C ILE A 79 0.81 5.42 5.37
N VAL A 80 -0.52 5.61 5.31
CA VAL A 80 -1.15 6.78 4.68
C VAL A 80 -0.79 8.06 5.45
N LYS A 81 -0.84 7.99 6.79
CA LYS A 81 -0.44 9.14 7.62
C LYS A 81 0.99 9.57 7.36
N ALA A 82 1.93 8.63 7.27
CA ALA A 82 3.33 8.92 6.99
C ALA A 82 3.52 9.63 5.63
N LEU A 83 2.76 9.24 4.61
CA LEU A 83 2.76 9.91 3.31
C LEU A 83 2.16 11.31 3.38
N CYS A 84 0.99 11.46 4.02
CA CYS A 84 0.36 12.77 4.23
C CYS A 84 1.26 13.73 5.01
N ASP A 85 1.97 13.25 6.03
CA ASP A 85 2.90 14.06 6.83
C ASP A 85 4.10 14.54 5.99
N LYS A 86 4.43 13.85 4.91
CA LYS A 86 5.44 14.24 3.92
C LYS A 86 4.89 15.12 2.78
N GLY A 87 3.60 15.39 2.77
CA GLY A 87 2.96 16.15 1.69
C GLY A 87 2.88 15.40 0.37
N TRP A 88 2.84 14.06 0.42
CA TRP A 88 2.72 13.25 -0.80
C TRP A 88 1.34 13.43 -1.45
N ASP A 89 1.31 13.73 -2.75
CA ASP A 89 0.12 14.05 -3.54
C ASP A 89 -0.01 13.19 -4.83
N GLY A 90 0.69 12.07 -4.87
CA GLY A 90 0.73 11.19 -6.05
C GLY A 90 -0.55 10.38 -6.26
N TYR A 91 -0.53 9.58 -7.31
CA TYR A 91 -1.65 8.69 -7.65
C TYR A 91 -1.69 7.45 -6.75
N VAL A 92 -2.90 7.09 -6.30
CA VAL A 92 -3.15 5.91 -5.47
C VAL A 92 -4.25 5.03 -6.05
N ARG A 93 -4.11 3.72 -5.86
CA ARG A 93 -5.15 2.74 -6.17
C ARG A 93 -5.22 1.63 -5.10
N PRO A 94 -6.38 0.96 -4.95
CA PRO A 94 -6.54 -0.16 -4.01
C PRO A 94 -5.81 -1.45 -4.43
N ASP A 95 -5.12 -1.49 -5.59
CA ASP A 95 -4.41 -2.60 -6.20
C ASP A 95 -5.32 -3.78 -6.56
N HIS A 96 -5.22 -4.92 -5.86
CA HIS A 96 -6.05 -6.10 -6.10
C HIS A 96 -7.44 -5.95 -5.47
N GLY A 97 -8.40 -6.74 -6.01
CA GLY A 97 -9.73 -6.91 -5.43
C GLY A 97 -10.06 -8.39 -5.32
N ARG A 98 -10.50 -8.81 -4.14
CA ARG A 98 -10.99 -10.16 -3.92
C ARG A 98 -12.32 -10.35 -4.65
N MET A 99 -12.62 -11.57 -5.05
CA MET A 99 -13.93 -11.93 -5.59
C MET A 99 -14.93 -12.08 -4.43
N ILE A 100 -15.68 -11.03 -4.12
CA ILE A 100 -16.70 -11.01 -3.06
C ILE A 100 -18.10 -10.99 -3.65
N TRP A 101 -19.10 -11.28 -2.85
CA TRP A 101 -20.54 -11.23 -3.22
C TRP A 101 -20.90 -12.04 -4.48
N ASN A 102 -20.30 -13.24 -4.62
CA ASN A 102 -20.49 -14.12 -5.78
C ASN A 102 -20.11 -13.51 -7.13
N GLU A 103 -19.26 -12.48 -7.12
CA GLU A 103 -18.70 -11.91 -8.35
C GLU A 103 -17.94 -12.99 -9.12
N LYS A 104 -18.12 -12.99 -10.44
CA LYS A 104 -17.43 -13.90 -11.35
C LYS A 104 -16.47 -13.11 -12.22
N GLY A 105 -15.24 -13.58 -12.35
CA GLY A 105 -14.22 -12.92 -13.14
C GLY A 105 -12.82 -13.47 -12.87
N ARG A 106 -11.82 -12.69 -13.25
CA ARG A 106 -10.43 -13.04 -13.01
C ARG A 106 -10.05 -12.76 -11.55
N TYR A 107 -9.45 -13.74 -10.88
CA TYR A 107 -8.93 -13.58 -9.54
C TYR A 107 -7.99 -12.36 -9.44
N GLY A 108 -8.08 -11.61 -8.35
CA GLY A 108 -7.33 -10.37 -8.13
C GLY A 108 -7.95 -9.13 -8.79
N TYR A 109 -9.03 -9.29 -9.55
CA TYR A 109 -9.68 -8.19 -10.28
C TYR A 109 -11.14 -7.95 -9.85
N GLY A 110 -11.51 -8.40 -8.65
CA GLY A 110 -12.84 -8.17 -8.07
C GLY A 110 -13.20 -6.69 -8.04
N LEU A 111 -14.29 -6.33 -8.71
CA LEU A 111 -14.70 -4.93 -8.86
C LEU A 111 -15.25 -4.38 -7.55
N TYR A 112 -16.09 -5.15 -6.87
CA TYR A 112 -16.74 -4.70 -5.63
C TYR A 112 -15.71 -4.45 -4.51
N ASP A 113 -14.77 -5.36 -4.30
CA ASP A 113 -13.74 -5.21 -3.28
C ASP A 113 -12.80 -4.02 -3.58
N ARG A 114 -12.48 -3.79 -4.86
CA ARG A 114 -11.71 -2.60 -5.27
C ARG A 114 -12.49 -1.30 -5.07
N ALA A 115 -13.80 -1.29 -5.32
CA ALA A 115 -14.64 -0.13 -5.07
C ALA A 115 -14.69 0.19 -3.57
N LEU A 116 -14.88 -0.82 -2.71
CA LEU A 116 -14.81 -0.66 -1.25
C LEU A 116 -13.43 -0.16 -0.81
N GLY A 117 -12.37 -0.72 -1.36
CA GLY A 117 -11.00 -0.29 -1.10
C GLY A 117 -10.75 1.17 -1.49
N ALA A 118 -11.20 1.58 -2.68
CA ALA A 118 -11.06 2.96 -3.13
C ALA A 118 -11.81 3.94 -2.22
N THR A 119 -13.03 3.60 -1.79
CA THR A 119 -13.82 4.41 -0.87
C THR A 119 -13.14 4.53 0.50
N TYR A 120 -12.64 3.42 1.05
CA TYR A 120 -11.88 3.43 2.30
C TYR A 120 -10.64 4.31 2.22
N ILE A 121 -9.85 4.17 1.15
CA ILE A 121 -8.63 4.94 0.93
C ILE A 121 -8.94 6.43 0.83
N ALA A 122 -9.95 6.81 0.06
CA ALA A 122 -10.36 8.21 -0.07
C ALA A 122 -10.77 8.81 1.27
N GLY A 123 -11.60 8.10 2.04
CA GLY A 123 -12.00 8.52 3.39
C GLY A 123 -10.83 8.62 4.37
N LEU A 124 -9.85 7.71 4.26
CA LEU A 124 -8.66 7.72 5.10
C LEU A 124 -7.77 8.94 4.82
N PHE A 125 -7.50 9.26 3.56
CA PHE A 125 -6.76 10.47 3.17
C PHE A 125 -7.51 11.72 3.65
N GLU A 126 -8.81 11.84 3.37
CA GLU A 126 -9.62 12.98 3.79
C GLU A 126 -9.59 13.19 5.31
N ALA A 127 -9.76 12.12 6.09
CA ALA A 127 -9.74 12.19 7.54
C ALA A 127 -8.40 12.66 8.09
N ILE A 128 -7.29 12.16 7.53
CA ILE A 128 -5.94 12.55 7.96
C ILE A 128 -5.64 14.00 7.59
N GLU A 129 -5.99 14.42 6.37
CA GLU A 129 -5.74 15.79 5.91
C GLU A 129 -6.52 16.84 6.69
N LYS A 130 -7.77 16.55 7.06
CA LYS A 130 -8.60 17.46 7.85
C LYS A 130 -8.20 17.55 9.34
N ASN A 131 -7.36 16.64 9.82
CA ASN A 131 -6.90 16.59 11.21
C ASN A 131 -5.39 16.89 11.36
N LYS A 132 -4.81 17.56 10.39
CA LYS A 132 -3.43 18.06 10.45
C LYS A 132 -3.29 19.29 11.31
#